data_86cc7b759a1c32608db2b3d1eeba2322
#
_entry.id   86cc7b759a1c32608db2b3d1eeba2322
#
_cell.length_a   1.000
_cell.length_b   1.000
_cell.length_c   1.000
_cell.angle_alpha   90.00
_cell.angle_beta   90.00
_cell.angle_gamma   90.00
#
_symmetry.space_group_name_H-M   'P 1'
#
loop_
_entity.id
_entity.type
_entity.pdbx_description
1 polymer ?
#
loop_
_entity_poly.entity_id
_entity_poly.type
_entity_poly.pdbx_seq_one_letter_code
_entity_poly.pdbx_strand_id
1 'polypeptide(L)' 'MKIIRVYINKKITNGFIELDQSQTHYVKNVMRLNIGDNFNIFNENDGEWIVELLELNKKISKVKTLK' A
#
# COMPACT_ATOMS: atom_id res chain seq x y z
N MET A 1 -11.61 -1.53 15.23
CA MET A 1 -11.25 -1.50 13.81
C MET A 1 -9.77 -1.81 13.65
N LYS A 2 -9.44 -2.77 12.80
CA LYS A 2 -8.04 -3.13 12.56
C LYS A 2 -7.40 -2.18 11.56
N ILE A 3 -6.20 -1.71 11.89
CA ILE A 3 -5.40 -0.96 10.95
C ILE A 3 -4.57 -1.94 10.16
N ILE A 4 -4.69 -1.87 8.83
CA ILE A 4 -3.93 -2.73 7.94
C ILE A 4 -2.59 -2.05 7.69
N ARG A 5 -1.51 -2.77 7.95
CA ARG A 5 -0.14 -2.26 7.79
C ARG A 5 0.64 -3.19 6.89
N VAL A 6 1.30 -2.61 5.90
CA VAL A 6 2.07 -3.38 4.92
C VAL A 6 3.50 -2.86 4.90
N TYR A 7 4.44 -3.76 5.12
CA TYR A 7 5.86 -3.42 4.99
C TYR A 7 6.23 -3.34 3.51
N ILE A 8 6.96 -2.29 3.15
CA ILE A 8 7.51 -2.18 1.80
C ILE A 8 9.00 -1.92 1.91
N ASN A 9 9.76 -2.44 0.95
CA ASN A 9 11.21 -2.27 0.92
C ASN A 9 11.65 -1.20 -0.06
N LYS A 10 10.77 -0.25 -0.32
CA LYS A 10 11.05 0.91 -1.17
C LYS A 10 11.00 2.17 -0.34
N LYS A 11 11.62 3.21 -0.85
CA LYS A 11 11.51 4.53 -0.25
C LYS A 11 10.07 5.02 -0.36
N ILE A 12 9.54 5.55 0.73
CA ILE A 12 8.21 6.14 0.76
C ILE A 12 8.38 7.64 0.59
N THR A 13 7.81 8.18 -0.48
CA THR A 13 7.84 9.61 -0.75
C THR A 13 6.42 10.11 -0.98
N ASN A 14 6.23 11.40 -0.84
CA ASN A 14 4.95 12.02 -1.10
C ASN A 14 4.58 11.84 -2.57
N GLY A 15 3.38 11.33 -2.84
CA GLY A 15 2.90 11.12 -4.19
C GLY A 15 2.43 9.68 -4.42
N PHE A 16 2.80 9.12 -5.57
CA PHE A 16 2.34 7.79 -5.97
C PHE A 16 3.43 6.76 -5.73
N ILE A 17 3.04 5.60 -5.24
CA ILE A 17 3.96 4.49 -5.00
C ILE A 17 3.36 3.24 -5.62
N GLU A 18 4.21 2.46 -6.29
CA GLU A 18 3.81 1.21 -6.90
C GLU A 18 4.20 0.07 -5.97
N LEU A 19 3.26 -0.82 -5.71
CA LEU A 19 3.52 -2.02 -4.90
C LEU A 19 3.88 -3.18 -5.81
N ASP A 20 4.77 -4.05 -5.34
CA ASP A 20 5.20 -5.20 -6.12
C ASP A 20 4.14 -6.32 -6.08
N GLN A 21 4.47 -7.43 -6.75
CA GLN A 21 3.54 -8.55 -6.86
C GLN A 21 3.16 -9.15 -5.50
N SER A 22 4.15 -9.30 -4.63
CA SER A 22 3.92 -9.87 -3.31
C SER A 22 3.01 -8.98 -2.46
N GLN A 23 3.28 -7.68 -2.46
CA GLN A 23 2.50 -6.71 -1.71
C GLN A 23 1.10 -6.57 -2.31
N THR A 24 1.00 -6.58 -3.63
CA THR A 24 -0.28 -6.52 -4.33
C THR A 24 -1.14 -7.74 -3.98
N HIS A 25 -0.52 -8.92 -3.98
CA HIS A 25 -1.23 -10.14 -3.59
C HIS A 25 -1.79 -10.02 -2.17
N TYR A 26 -0.99 -9.49 -1.26
CA TYR A 26 -1.40 -9.33 0.13
C TYR A 26 -2.62 -8.42 0.26
N VAL A 27 -2.58 -7.23 -0.35
CA VAL A 27 -3.69 -6.28 -0.23
C VAL A 27 -4.94 -6.78 -0.97
N LYS A 28 -4.75 -7.47 -2.07
CA LYS A 28 -5.87 -7.92 -2.89
C LYS A 28 -6.51 -9.20 -2.36
N ASN A 29 -5.71 -10.21 -2.08
CA ASN A 29 -6.22 -11.56 -1.81
C ASN A 29 -6.29 -11.88 -0.33
N VAL A 30 -5.41 -11.33 0.48
CA VAL A 30 -5.40 -11.59 1.91
C VAL A 30 -6.28 -10.58 2.65
N MET A 31 -6.03 -9.29 2.42
CA MET A 31 -6.78 -8.25 3.10
C MET A 31 -8.04 -7.83 2.34
N ARG A 32 -8.15 -8.19 1.07
CA ARG A 32 -9.33 -7.96 0.23
C ARG A 32 -9.73 -6.49 0.19
N LEU A 33 -8.74 -5.64 -0.02
CA LEU A 33 -8.97 -4.21 -0.14
C LEU A 33 -9.51 -3.86 -1.53
N ASN A 34 -10.27 -2.79 -1.59
CA ASN A 34 -10.84 -2.28 -2.83
C ASN A 34 -10.22 -0.93 -3.17
N ILE A 35 -10.33 -0.54 -4.44
CA ILE A 35 -9.90 0.79 -4.86
C ILE A 35 -10.66 1.83 -4.03
N GLY A 36 -9.92 2.79 -3.51
CA GLY A 36 -10.45 3.81 -2.61
C GLY A 36 -10.24 3.52 -1.14
N ASP A 37 -9.90 2.28 -0.78
CA ASP A 37 -9.63 1.94 0.61
C ASP A 37 -8.29 2.51 1.05
N ASN A 38 -8.23 2.87 2.32
CA ASN A 38 -7.01 3.38 2.93
C ASN A 38 -6.35 2.30 3.76
N PHE A 39 -5.02 2.32 3.79
CA PHE A 39 -4.26 1.44 4.65
C PHE A 39 -2.90 2.10 4.90
N ASN A 40 -2.08 1.47 5.74
CA ASN A 40 -0.78 2.02 6.08
C ASN A 40 0.33 1.21 5.46
N ILE A 41 1.36 1.91 4.96
CA ILE A 41 2.60 1.28 4.53
C ILE A 41 3.72 1.82 5.41
N PHE A 42 4.78 1.04 5.56
CA PHE A 42 5.86 1.45 6.43
C PHE A 42 7.19 0.80 6.04
N ASN A 43 8.25 1.43 6.44
CA ASN A 43 9.59 0.85 6.42
C ASN A 43 10.42 1.47 7.55
N GLU A 44 11.62 0.96 7.75
CA GLU A 44 12.45 1.41 8.87
C GLU A 44 13.05 2.79 8.67
N ASN A 45 13.13 3.27 7.43
CA ASN A 45 13.75 4.56 7.14
C ASN A 45 12.76 5.71 7.08
N ASP A 46 11.57 5.45 6.55
CA ASP A 46 10.60 6.50 6.25
C ASP A 46 9.41 6.52 7.20
N GLY A 47 9.34 5.53 8.09
CA GLY A 47 8.24 5.45 9.03
C GLY A 47 6.97 4.91 8.41
N GLU A 48 5.86 5.25 9.00
CA GLU A 48 4.55 4.74 8.59
C GLU A 48 3.73 5.83 7.93
N TRP A 49 3.15 5.49 6.78
CA TRP A 49 2.38 6.43 5.97
C TRP A 49 1.00 5.88 5.67
N ILE A 50 0.00 6.76 5.64
CA ILE A 50 -1.35 6.39 5.22
C ILE A 50 -1.45 6.55 3.72
N VAL A 51 -1.99 5.55 3.04
CA VAL A 51 -2.12 5.57 1.58
C VAL A 51 -3.53 5.18 1.18
N GLU A 52 -3.90 5.56 -0.03
CA GLU A 52 -5.16 5.19 -0.65
C GLU A 52 -4.88 4.31 -1.85
N LEU A 53 -5.61 3.21 -1.98
CA LEU A 53 -5.45 2.28 -3.09
C LEU A 53 -6.11 2.89 -4.33
N LEU A 54 -5.31 3.16 -5.36
CA LEU A 54 -5.78 3.79 -6.60
C LEU A 54 -5.99 2.79 -7.73
N GLU A 55 -5.06 1.85 -7.89
CA GLU A 55 -5.11 0.85 -8.96
C GLU A 55 -4.76 -0.51 -8.41
N LEU A 56 -5.44 -1.52 -8.92
CA LEU A 56 -5.25 -2.88 -8.45
C LEU A 56 -5.29 -3.82 -9.63
N ASN A 57 -4.11 -4.27 -10.06
CA ASN A 57 -3.95 -5.22 -11.15
C ASN A 57 -3.57 -6.59 -10.61
N LYS A 58 -3.36 -7.54 -11.49
CA LYS A 58 -3.00 -8.90 -11.07
C LYS A 58 -1.61 -8.97 -10.44
N LYS A 59 -0.68 -8.14 -10.91
CA LYS A 59 0.71 -8.21 -10.49
C LYS A 59 1.20 -7.00 -9.72
N ILE A 60 0.62 -5.84 -10.00
CA ILE A 60 1.04 -4.60 -9.34
C ILE A 60 -0.17 -3.82 -8.90
N SER A 61 0.03 -2.95 -7.93
CA SER A 61 -0.98 -2.01 -7.51
C SER A 61 -0.32 -0.66 -7.30
N LYS A 62 -1.13 0.39 -7.32
CA LYS A 62 -0.63 1.75 -7.15
C LYS A 62 -1.40 2.40 -6.02
N VAL A 63 -0.66 3.10 -5.16
CA VAL A 63 -1.24 3.81 -4.03
C VAL A 63 -0.81 5.27 -4.06
N LYS A 64 -1.60 6.10 -3.42
CA LYS A 64 -1.29 7.52 -3.25
C LYS A 64 -1.05 7.78 -1.77
N THR A 65 0.06 8.43 -1.45
CA THR A 65 0.34 8.80 -0.06
C THR A 65 -0.58 9.94 0.36
N LEU A 66 -1.19 9.79 1.52
CA LEU A 66 -2.05 10.82 2.10
C LEU A 66 -1.34 11.54 3.23
N LYS A 67 -0.49 10.81 3.94
CA LYS A 67 0.19 11.39 5.09
C LYS A 67 1.42 10.61 5.46
#